data_adfa7ec067a16d1c0fe6a3a01471b392
#
_entry.id   adfa7ec067a16d1c0fe6a3a01471b392
#
_cell.length_a   1.000
_cell.length_b   1.000
_cell.length_c   1.000
_cell.angle_alpha   90.00
_cell.angle_beta   90.00
_cell.angle_gamma   90.00
#
_symmetry.space_group_name_H-M   'P 1'
#
loop_
_entity.id
_entity.type
_entity.pdbx_description
1 polymer ?
#
loop_
_entity_poly.entity_id
_entity_poly.type
_entity_poly.pdbx_seq_one_letter_code
_entity_poly.pdbx_strand_id
1 'polypeptide(L)'
;MKLFLRHHLFRILTLSRFLSSSGAYIYNLVFIVYAASLPFKNIAVFMANMITILPFLFTFYVGIKADHTRNKAGTIIWVGCVQSLLFLLIASVIHDPNFVTFAFICMVNICSDVLSDYTAGLRMPIIQYNISEDRLYEAYSFTQFVSYLSNLGGQALGVWLLTTSHQNFSFVAIMNAGFFLLSSLILFKNRRELTYLSVTVENESISLLQQVKAIYADMDDIFRQRESKSLLKMILVILVMNTLG
;
A
#
# COMPACT_ATOMS: atom_id res chain seq x y z
N MET A 1 13.16 -14.96 -9.67
CA MET A 1 12.80 -16.10 -8.81
C MET A 1 13.95 -16.67 -7.98
N LYS A 2 15.18 -16.68 -8.48
CA LYS A 2 16.34 -17.17 -7.71
C LYS A 2 16.60 -16.35 -6.44
N LEU A 3 16.42 -15.03 -6.50
CA LEU A 3 16.62 -14.13 -5.37
C LEU A 3 15.64 -14.44 -4.21
N PHE A 4 14.35 -14.60 -4.51
CA PHE A 4 13.33 -14.93 -3.51
C PHE A 4 13.64 -16.25 -2.76
N LEU A 5 14.13 -17.26 -3.47
CA LEU A 5 14.45 -18.55 -2.86
C LEU A 5 15.75 -18.51 -2.02
N ARG A 6 16.73 -17.68 -2.42
CA ARG A 6 18.06 -17.66 -1.80
C ARG A 6 18.24 -16.60 -0.72
N HIS A 7 17.51 -15.48 -0.80
CA HIS A 7 17.70 -14.35 0.10
C HIS A 7 16.57 -14.31 1.16
N HIS A 8 16.89 -14.72 2.38
CA HIS A 8 15.92 -14.88 3.48
C HIS A 8 15.17 -13.57 3.78
N LEU A 9 15.88 -12.45 3.92
CA LEU A 9 15.29 -11.14 4.20
C LEU A 9 14.31 -10.70 3.09
N PHE A 10 14.70 -10.85 1.82
CA PHE A 10 13.85 -10.50 0.69
C PHE A 10 12.56 -11.35 0.67
N ARG A 11 12.67 -12.63 1.00
CA ARG A 11 11.51 -13.53 1.12
C ARG A 11 10.54 -13.06 2.22
N ILE A 12 11.04 -12.68 3.39
CA ILE A 12 10.24 -12.18 4.52
C ILE A 12 9.50 -10.90 4.12
N LEU A 13 10.21 -9.92 3.55
CA LEU A 13 9.63 -8.66 3.09
C LEU A 13 8.55 -8.89 2.03
N THR A 14 8.82 -9.79 1.09
CA THR A 14 7.89 -10.10 -0.01
C THR A 14 6.64 -10.84 0.49
N LEU A 15 6.79 -11.82 1.38
CA LEU A 15 5.66 -12.55 1.98
C LEU A 15 4.77 -11.61 2.82
N SER A 16 5.40 -10.76 3.64
CA SER A 16 4.67 -9.77 4.41
C SER A 16 3.91 -8.80 3.48
N ARG A 17 4.55 -8.34 2.39
CA ARG A 17 3.88 -7.48 1.40
C ARG A 17 2.73 -8.21 0.71
N PHE A 18 2.93 -9.44 0.30
CA PHE A 18 1.89 -10.25 -0.34
C PHE A 18 0.66 -10.35 0.54
N LEU A 19 0.82 -10.67 1.83
CA LEU A 19 -0.30 -10.77 2.77
C LEU A 19 -1.02 -9.44 2.94
N SER A 20 -0.30 -8.36 3.25
CA SER A 20 -0.93 -7.05 3.48
C SER A 20 -1.62 -6.51 2.22
N SER A 21 -0.99 -6.66 1.04
CA SER A 21 -1.58 -6.22 -0.22
C SER A 21 -2.79 -7.06 -0.63
N SER A 22 -2.73 -8.40 -0.46
CA SER A 22 -3.87 -9.27 -0.76
C SER A 22 -5.08 -8.92 0.11
N GLY A 23 -4.87 -8.68 1.41
CA GLY A 23 -5.92 -8.22 2.30
C GLY A 23 -6.54 -6.90 1.83
N ALA A 24 -5.72 -5.91 1.50
CA ALA A 24 -6.19 -4.62 1.01
C ALA A 24 -7.03 -4.75 -0.27
N TYR A 25 -6.56 -5.52 -1.27
CA TYR A 25 -7.29 -5.71 -2.53
C TYR A 25 -8.58 -6.51 -2.36
N ILE A 26 -8.60 -7.51 -1.48
CA ILE A 26 -9.83 -8.22 -1.10
C ILE A 26 -10.83 -7.22 -0.56
N TYR A 27 -10.41 -6.42 0.41
CA TYR A 27 -11.31 -5.52 1.09
C TYR A 27 -11.79 -4.37 0.20
N ASN A 28 -10.95 -3.80 -0.65
CA ASN A 28 -11.32 -2.71 -1.55
C ASN A 28 -12.46 -3.12 -2.50
N LEU A 29 -12.42 -4.33 -3.06
CA LEU A 29 -13.52 -4.87 -3.86
C LEU A 29 -14.79 -5.05 -3.01
N VAL A 30 -14.64 -5.68 -1.84
CA VAL A 30 -15.76 -5.98 -0.93
C VAL A 30 -16.41 -4.69 -0.44
N PHE A 31 -15.64 -3.64 -0.22
CA PHE A 31 -16.15 -2.33 0.18
C PHE A 31 -17.05 -1.68 -0.88
N ILE A 32 -16.72 -1.81 -2.17
CA ILE A 32 -17.58 -1.33 -3.26
C ILE A 32 -18.91 -2.11 -3.28
N VAL A 33 -18.86 -3.43 -3.09
CA VAL A 33 -20.06 -4.28 -3.02
C VAL A 33 -20.91 -3.92 -1.78
N TYR A 34 -20.27 -3.67 -0.64
CA TYR A 34 -20.95 -3.18 0.56
C TYR A 34 -21.66 -1.85 0.29
N ALA A 35 -20.98 -0.88 -0.32
CA ALA A 35 -21.56 0.40 -0.70
C ALA A 35 -22.79 0.24 -1.60
N ALA A 36 -22.75 -0.73 -2.53
CA ALA A 36 -23.88 -1.04 -3.41
C ALA A 36 -25.07 -1.71 -2.72
N SER A 37 -24.86 -2.31 -1.54
CA SER A 37 -25.92 -2.97 -0.74
C SER A 37 -26.68 -1.99 0.17
N LEU A 38 -26.19 -0.75 0.34
CA LEU A 38 -26.78 0.23 1.24
C LEU A 38 -28.05 0.87 0.64
N PRO A 39 -29.00 1.34 1.50
CA PRO A 39 -30.23 2.02 1.04
C PRO A 39 -29.97 3.24 0.15
N PHE A 40 -28.84 3.94 0.36
CA PHE A 40 -28.38 5.11 -0.40
C PHE A 40 -27.25 4.76 -1.39
N LYS A 41 -27.35 3.62 -2.04
CA LYS A 41 -26.32 2.99 -2.89
C LYS A 41 -25.67 3.92 -3.91
N ASN A 42 -26.43 4.81 -4.56
CA ASN A 42 -25.89 5.70 -5.61
C ASN A 42 -24.81 6.63 -5.06
N ILE A 43 -25.07 7.24 -3.90
CA ILE A 43 -24.11 8.12 -3.22
C ILE A 43 -22.98 7.28 -2.60
N ALA A 44 -23.30 6.14 -2.01
CA ALA A 44 -22.32 5.27 -1.37
C ALA A 44 -21.30 4.72 -2.38
N VAL A 45 -21.73 4.23 -3.54
CA VAL A 45 -20.84 3.74 -4.60
C VAL A 45 -20.00 4.87 -5.19
N PHE A 46 -20.58 6.05 -5.41
CA PHE A 46 -19.81 7.21 -5.85
C PHE A 46 -18.72 7.57 -4.83
N MET A 47 -19.05 7.65 -3.54
CA MET A 47 -18.06 7.92 -2.48
C MET A 47 -17.00 6.81 -2.39
N ALA A 48 -17.38 5.54 -2.48
CA ALA A 48 -16.46 4.41 -2.45
C ALA A 48 -15.43 4.49 -3.59
N ASN A 49 -15.84 4.87 -4.81
CA ASN A 49 -14.91 5.08 -5.91
C ASN A 49 -14.02 6.33 -5.71
N MET A 50 -14.56 7.41 -5.16
CA MET A 50 -13.77 8.61 -4.88
C MET A 50 -12.69 8.36 -3.83
N ILE A 51 -12.97 7.53 -2.84
CA ILE A 51 -12.04 7.17 -1.77
C ILE A 51 -10.79 6.46 -2.30
N THR A 52 -10.91 5.66 -3.35
CA THR A 52 -9.75 4.99 -3.96
C THR A 52 -8.76 5.97 -4.61
N ILE A 53 -9.22 7.16 -4.96
CA ILE A 53 -8.39 8.21 -5.59
C ILE A 53 -7.75 9.14 -4.54
N LEU A 54 -8.44 9.36 -3.42
CA LEU A 54 -7.99 10.30 -2.38
C LEU A 54 -6.57 10.04 -1.83
N PRO A 55 -6.11 8.80 -1.61
CA PRO A 55 -4.76 8.52 -1.12
C PRO A 55 -3.67 9.08 -2.04
N PHE A 56 -3.90 9.17 -3.35
CA PHE A 56 -2.93 9.75 -4.30
C PHE A 56 -2.55 11.20 -3.96
N LEU A 57 -3.46 11.97 -3.35
CA LEU A 57 -3.16 13.33 -2.91
C LEU A 57 -2.13 13.38 -1.79
N PHE A 58 -2.03 12.31 -1.01
CA PHE A 58 -1.10 12.19 0.11
C PHE A 58 0.21 11.49 -0.25
N THR A 59 0.31 10.85 -1.42
CA THR A 59 1.45 10.01 -1.84
C THR A 59 2.77 10.78 -1.73
N PHE A 60 2.79 12.04 -2.15
CA PHE A 60 3.99 12.88 -2.06
C PHE A 60 4.44 13.12 -0.62
N TYR A 61 3.53 13.54 0.25
CA TYR A 61 3.81 13.76 1.67
C TYR A 61 4.26 12.47 2.37
N VAL A 62 3.59 11.37 2.05
CA VAL A 62 3.87 10.03 2.57
C VAL A 62 5.26 9.56 2.15
N GLY A 63 5.66 9.81 0.90
CA GLY A 63 7.00 9.50 0.39
C GLY A 63 8.10 10.21 1.18
N ILE A 64 7.98 11.54 1.33
CA ILE A 64 8.92 12.34 2.13
C ILE A 64 9.02 11.80 3.56
N LYS A 65 7.89 11.51 4.19
CA LYS A 65 7.88 10.99 5.57
C LYS A 65 8.52 9.60 5.67
N ALA A 66 8.34 8.75 4.66
CA ALA A 66 8.95 7.43 4.60
C ALA A 66 10.48 7.52 4.51
N ASP A 67 11.02 8.46 3.73
CA ASP A 67 12.45 8.66 3.58
C ASP A 67 13.11 9.08 4.91
N HIS A 68 12.48 10.00 5.64
CA HIS A 68 12.98 10.50 6.94
C HIS A 68 12.75 9.54 8.12
N THR A 69 12.06 8.41 7.93
CA THR A 69 11.79 7.47 9.00
C THR A 69 13.03 6.66 9.36
N ARG A 70 13.51 6.79 10.60
CA ARG A 70 14.72 6.10 11.08
C ARG A 70 14.51 4.60 11.24
N ASN A 71 13.49 4.19 11.99
CA ASN A 71 13.19 2.78 12.24
C ASN A 71 12.14 2.25 11.26
N LYS A 72 12.55 2.04 10.01
CA LYS A 72 11.64 1.63 8.94
C LYS A 72 10.95 0.29 9.24
N ALA A 73 11.68 -0.71 9.69
CA ALA A 73 11.14 -2.04 9.99
C ALA A 73 10.14 -2.01 11.16
N GLY A 74 10.50 -1.35 12.26
CA GLY A 74 9.60 -1.18 13.40
C GLY A 74 8.31 -0.44 13.05
N THR A 75 8.43 0.60 12.20
CA THR A 75 7.27 1.37 11.74
C THR A 75 6.34 0.53 10.87
N ILE A 76 6.85 -0.29 9.95
CA ILE A 76 6.02 -1.20 9.13
C ILE A 76 5.23 -2.16 10.04
N ILE A 77 5.89 -2.74 11.04
CA ILE A 77 5.24 -3.66 12.00
C ILE A 77 4.12 -2.94 12.75
N TRP A 78 4.42 -1.76 13.27
CA TRP A 78 3.45 -0.99 14.06
C TRP A 78 2.24 -0.55 13.22
N VAL A 79 2.48 -0.06 12.01
CA VAL A 79 1.42 0.33 11.08
C VAL A 79 0.52 -0.85 10.75
N GLY A 80 1.06 -2.03 10.49
CA GLY A 80 0.24 -3.22 10.22
C GLY A 80 -0.61 -3.65 11.43
N CYS A 81 -0.12 -3.48 12.67
CA CYS A 81 -0.93 -3.69 13.86
C CYS A 81 -2.07 -2.66 13.97
N VAL A 82 -1.79 -1.38 13.67
CA VAL A 82 -2.82 -0.33 13.63
C VAL A 82 -3.88 -0.64 12.56
N GLN A 83 -3.46 -1.01 11.35
CA GLN A 83 -4.40 -1.39 10.29
C GLN A 83 -5.27 -2.59 10.70
N SER A 84 -4.68 -3.60 11.35
CA SER A 84 -5.45 -4.73 11.89
C SER A 84 -6.53 -4.25 12.86
N LEU A 85 -6.21 -3.35 13.80
CA LEU A 85 -7.19 -2.79 14.75
C LEU A 85 -8.27 -1.97 14.03
N LEU A 86 -7.90 -1.17 13.02
CA LEU A 86 -8.86 -0.39 12.24
C LEU A 86 -9.88 -1.30 11.53
N PHE A 87 -9.44 -2.43 10.97
CA PHE A 87 -10.35 -3.37 10.32
C PHE A 87 -11.20 -4.17 11.30
N LEU A 88 -10.73 -4.43 12.51
CA LEU A 88 -11.57 -4.97 13.60
C LEU A 88 -12.65 -3.97 14.03
N LEU A 89 -12.33 -2.69 14.09
CA LEU A 89 -13.33 -1.63 14.33
C LEU A 89 -14.38 -1.60 13.22
N ILE A 90 -13.97 -1.65 11.95
CA ILE A 90 -14.92 -1.75 10.84
C ILE A 90 -15.82 -2.97 11.01
N ALA A 91 -15.24 -4.13 11.34
CA ALA A 91 -16.00 -5.36 11.52
C ALA A 91 -17.10 -5.25 12.61
N SER A 92 -16.86 -4.43 13.62
CA SER A 92 -17.82 -4.23 14.72
C SER A 92 -18.98 -3.30 14.35
N VAL A 93 -18.81 -2.36 13.42
CA VAL A 93 -19.81 -1.33 13.08
C VAL A 93 -20.50 -1.53 11.74
N ILE A 94 -19.96 -2.37 10.87
CA ILE A 94 -20.41 -2.53 9.46
C ILE A 94 -21.84 -3.07 9.34
N HIS A 95 -22.42 -3.59 10.43
CA HIS A 95 -23.78 -4.11 10.46
C HIS A 95 -24.87 -3.03 10.41
N ASP A 96 -24.54 -1.79 10.81
CA ASP A 96 -25.47 -0.68 10.82
C ASP A 96 -25.50 0.02 9.46
N PRO A 97 -26.57 -0.11 8.65
CA PRO A 97 -26.65 0.43 7.31
C PRO A 97 -27.02 1.93 7.29
N ASN A 98 -26.40 2.73 8.15
CA ASN A 98 -26.65 4.17 8.22
C ASN A 98 -25.50 4.97 7.57
N PHE A 99 -25.79 6.21 7.17
CA PHE A 99 -24.84 7.06 6.49
C PHE A 99 -23.62 7.42 7.36
N VAL A 100 -23.81 7.59 8.67
CA VAL A 100 -22.72 7.96 9.59
C VAL A 100 -21.72 6.81 9.71
N THR A 101 -22.22 5.59 9.88
CA THR A 101 -21.37 4.38 9.89
C THR A 101 -20.61 4.23 8.57
N PHE A 102 -21.29 4.42 7.44
CA PHE A 102 -20.64 4.37 6.13
C PHE A 102 -19.55 5.43 6.00
N ALA A 103 -19.80 6.68 6.39
CA ALA A 103 -18.81 7.76 6.37
C ALA A 103 -17.61 7.45 7.27
N PHE A 104 -17.83 6.86 8.44
CA PHE A 104 -16.76 6.39 9.32
C PHE A 104 -15.90 5.30 8.65
N ILE A 105 -16.52 4.30 8.03
CA ILE A 105 -15.82 3.25 7.29
C ILE A 105 -15.00 3.86 6.14
N CYS A 106 -15.55 4.83 5.42
CA CYS A 106 -14.85 5.59 4.39
C CYS A 106 -13.57 6.25 4.92
N MET A 107 -13.66 6.93 6.07
CA MET A 107 -12.50 7.58 6.69
C MET A 107 -11.42 6.56 7.08
N VAL A 108 -11.82 5.43 7.67
CA VAL A 108 -10.90 4.36 8.05
C VAL A 108 -10.21 3.76 6.82
N ASN A 109 -10.92 3.59 5.70
CA ASN A 109 -10.33 3.12 4.43
C ASN A 109 -9.27 4.09 3.92
N ILE A 110 -9.57 5.38 3.83
CA ILE A 110 -8.58 6.39 3.41
C ILE A 110 -7.34 6.32 4.29
N CYS A 111 -7.52 6.28 5.62
CA CYS A 111 -6.41 6.16 6.55
C CYS A 111 -5.59 4.88 6.30
N SER A 112 -6.24 3.75 6.08
CA SER A 112 -5.57 2.47 5.81
C SER A 112 -4.79 2.49 4.50
N ASP A 113 -5.34 3.09 3.43
CA ASP A 113 -4.67 3.17 2.13
C ASP A 113 -3.44 4.09 2.21
N VAL A 114 -3.55 5.25 2.87
CA VAL A 114 -2.41 6.15 3.15
C VAL A 114 -1.31 5.44 3.97
N LEU A 115 -1.70 4.63 4.96
CA LEU A 115 -0.76 3.82 5.75
C LEU A 115 -0.12 2.72 4.91
N SER A 116 -0.85 2.13 3.95
CA SER A 116 -0.32 1.13 3.02
C SER A 116 0.73 1.73 2.10
N ASP A 117 0.48 2.92 1.55
CA ASP A 117 1.46 3.66 0.74
C ASP A 117 2.71 4.01 1.55
N TYR A 118 2.51 4.44 2.80
CA TYR A 118 3.63 4.72 3.70
C TYR A 118 4.51 3.49 3.94
N THR A 119 3.90 2.33 4.23
CA THR A 119 4.67 1.10 4.41
C THR A 119 5.34 0.63 3.13
N ALA A 120 4.75 0.88 1.96
CA ALA A 120 5.37 0.58 0.66
C ALA A 120 6.64 1.43 0.46
N GLY A 121 6.60 2.72 0.77
CA GLY A 121 7.76 3.61 0.76
C GLY A 121 8.87 3.16 1.72
N LEU A 122 8.51 2.69 2.92
CA LEU A 122 9.49 2.20 3.90
C LEU A 122 10.21 0.91 3.48
N ARG A 123 9.58 0.06 2.65
CA ARG A 123 10.16 -1.23 2.22
C ARG A 123 11.27 -1.08 1.21
N MET A 124 11.18 -0.10 0.31
CA MET A 124 12.15 0.07 -0.78
C MET A 124 13.58 0.33 -0.28
N PRO A 125 13.84 1.26 0.65
CA PRO A 125 15.19 1.46 1.18
C PRO A 125 15.75 0.22 1.90
N ILE A 126 14.90 -0.59 2.57
CA ILE A 126 15.35 -1.83 3.20
C ILE A 126 15.84 -2.82 2.13
N ILE A 127 15.13 -2.92 1.00
CA ILE A 127 15.53 -3.77 -0.13
C ILE A 127 16.84 -3.28 -0.73
N GLN A 128 16.96 -1.98 -1.01
CA GLN A 128 18.16 -1.37 -1.60
C GLN A 128 19.41 -1.58 -0.74
N TYR A 129 19.27 -1.46 0.58
CA TYR A 129 20.39 -1.62 1.49
C TYR A 129 20.89 -3.08 1.59
N ASN A 130 19.99 -4.05 1.51
CA ASN A 130 20.30 -5.45 1.79
C ASN A 130 20.52 -6.30 0.54
N ILE A 131 20.25 -5.78 -0.66
CA ILE A 131 20.40 -6.49 -1.92
C ILE A 131 21.48 -5.80 -2.75
N SER A 132 22.41 -6.58 -3.31
CA SER A 132 23.47 -6.06 -4.18
C SER A 132 22.88 -5.39 -5.42
N GLU A 133 23.56 -4.34 -5.90
CA GLU A 133 23.12 -3.49 -7.01
C GLU A 133 22.78 -4.28 -8.29
N ASP A 134 23.59 -5.30 -8.59
CA ASP A 134 23.39 -6.20 -9.74
C ASP A 134 22.07 -6.99 -9.70
N ARG A 135 21.42 -7.10 -8.51
CA ARG A 135 20.17 -7.83 -8.29
C ARG A 135 18.98 -6.95 -7.96
N LEU A 136 19.16 -5.64 -7.84
CA LEU A 136 18.06 -4.72 -7.53
C LEU A 136 16.95 -4.79 -8.58
N TYR A 137 17.32 -4.92 -9.87
CA TYR A 137 16.34 -5.07 -10.93
C TYR A 137 15.48 -6.33 -10.75
N GLU A 138 16.08 -7.49 -10.40
CA GLU A 138 15.33 -8.72 -10.08
C GLU A 138 14.40 -8.52 -8.89
N ALA A 139 14.88 -7.82 -7.84
CA ALA A 139 14.10 -7.54 -6.63
C ALA A 139 12.88 -6.67 -6.93
N TYR A 140 13.06 -5.58 -7.68
CA TYR A 140 11.96 -4.68 -8.02
C TYR A 140 10.92 -5.33 -8.94
N SER A 141 11.38 -6.03 -9.98
CA SER A 141 10.50 -6.76 -10.89
C SER A 141 9.69 -7.81 -10.17
N PHE A 142 10.31 -8.56 -9.25
CA PHE A 142 9.60 -9.57 -8.47
C PHE A 142 8.61 -8.94 -7.48
N THR A 143 8.97 -7.82 -6.85
CA THR A 143 8.09 -7.06 -5.96
C THR A 143 6.86 -6.55 -6.72
N GLN A 144 7.04 -6.07 -7.94
CA GLN A 144 5.95 -5.62 -8.80
C GLN A 144 5.06 -6.76 -9.25
N PHE A 145 5.66 -7.90 -9.63
CA PHE A 145 4.92 -9.13 -9.95
C PHE A 145 4.03 -9.56 -8.78
N VAL A 146 4.57 -9.57 -7.56
CA VAL A 146 3.81 -9.91 -6.35
C VAL A 146 2.66 -8.93 -6.12
N SER A 147 2.86 -7.64 -6.40
CA SER A 147 1.79 -6.64 -6.29
C SER A 147 0.65 -6.90 -7.27
N TYR A 148 0.95 -7.21 -8.53
CA TYR A 148 -0.06 -7.58 -9.52
C TYR A 148 -0.76 -8.90 -9.16
N LEU A 149 -0.02 -9.89 -8.69
CA LEU A 149 -0.59 -11.15 -8.22
C LEU A 149 -1.55 -10.94 -7.04
N SER A 150 -1.17 -10.08 -6.09
CA SER A 150 -2.02 -9.72 -4.96
C SER A 150 -3.28 -8.97 -5.40
N ASN A 151 -3.17 -8.10 -6.41
CA ASN A 151 -4.31 -7.37 -6.95
C ASN A 151 -5.33 -8.33 -7.59
N LEU A 152 -4.89 -9.08 -8.61
CA LEU A 152 -5.77 -10.00 -9.34
C LEU A 152 -6.29 -11.13 -8.43
N GLY A 153 -5.40 -11.75 -7.66
CA GLY A 153 -5.75 -12.82 -6.74
C GLY A 153 -6.62 -12.32 -5.58
N GLY A 154 -6.33 -11.13 -5.05
CA GLY A 154 -7.11 -10.52 -3.97
C GLY A 154 -8.54 -10.22 -4.41
N GLN A 155 -8.75 -9.65 -5.59
CA GLN A 155 -10.09 -9.39 -6.11
C GLN A 155 -10.87 -10.71 -6.31
N ALA A 156 -10.27 -11.72 -6.91
CA ALA A 156 -10.89 -13.04 -7.10
C ALA A 156 -11.26 -13.70 -5.76
N LEU A 157 -10.35 -13.64 -4.78
CA LEU A 157 -10.60 -14.13 -3.43
C LEU A 157 -11.69 -13.32 -2.71
N GLY A 158 -11.77 -12.01 -2.94
CA GLY A 158 -12.80 -11.14 -2.39
C GLY A 158 -14.21 -11.57 -2.84
N VAL A 159 -14.38 -11.81 -4.14
CA VAL A 159 -15.64 -12.33 -4.69
C VAL A 159 -15.97 -13.69 -4.09
N TRP A 160 -15.01 -14.60 -4.04
CA TRP A 160 -15.20 -15.93 -3.47
C TRP A 160 -15.58 -15.88 -1.99
N LEU A 161 -14.90 -15.07 -1.19
CA LEU A 161 -15.21 -14.89 0.23
C LEU A 161 -16.62 -14.32 0.45
N LEU A 162 -17.04 -13.32 -0.34
CA LEU A 162 -18.41 -12.77 -0.25
C LEU A 162 -19.47 -13.81 -0.59
N THR A 163 -19.22 -14.60 -1.63
CA THR A 163 -20.19 -15.64 -2.06
C THR A 163 -20.31 -16.73 -1.01
N THR A 164 -19.19 -17.21 -0.48
CA THR A 164 -19.17 -18.30 0.52
C THR A 164 -19.63 -17.88 1.89
N SER A 165 -19.42 -16.61 2.27
CA SER A 165 -19.86 -16.06 3.55
C SER A 165 -21.29 -15.50 3.53
N HIS A 166 -22.06 -15.72 2.46
CA HIS A 166 -23.40 -15.16 2.31
C HIS A 166 -23.45 -13.64 2.49
N GLN A 167 -22.50 -12.92 1.88
CA GLN A 167 -22.34 -11.46 1.99
C GLN A 167 -22.07 -10.93 3.41
N ASN A 168 -21.39 -11.72 4.23
CA ASN A 168 -20.98 -11.28 5.56
C ASN A 168 -19.76 -10.35 5.46
N PHE A 169 -20.00 -9.04 5.34
CA PHE A 169 -18.97 -8.02 5.22
C PHE A 169 -18.05 -7.94 6.46
N SER A 170 -18.61 -8.18 7.66
CA SER A 170 -17.86 -8.22 8.90
C SER A 170 -16.82 -9.35 8.90
N PHE A 171 -17.19 -10.53 8.41
CA PHE A 171 -16.25 -11.64 8.27
C PHE A 171 -15.06 -11.28 7.37
N VAL A 172 -15.31 -10.62 6.24
CA VAL A 172 -14.23 -10.19 5.34
C VAL A 172 -13.35 -9.12 5.98
N ALA A 173 -13.92 -8.19 6.75
CA ALA A 173 -13.14 -7.20 7.50
C ALA A 173 -12.24 -7.87 8.57
N ILE A 174 -12.74 -8.90 9.28
CA ILE A 174 -11.93 -9.69 10.23
C ILE A 174 -10.80 -10.44 9.50
N MET A 175 -11.09 -11.05 8.36
CA MET A 175 -10.07 -11.71 7.54
C MET A 175 -8.98 -10.73 7.10
N ASN A 176 -9.37 -9.52 6.69
CA ASN A 176 -8.41 -8.48 6.33
C ASN A 176 -7.56 -8.04 7.53
N ALA A 177 -8.16 -7.86 8.71
CA ALA A 177 -7.43 -7.61 9.95
C ALA A 177 -6.39 -8.72 10.21
N GLY A 178 -6.77 -9.98 9.99
CA GLY A 178 -5.88 -11.13 10.10
C GLY A 178 -4.70 -11.08 9.13
N PHE A 179 -4.90 -10.69 7.87
CA PHE A 179 -3.82 -10.51 6.89
C PHE A 179 -2.81 -9.45 7.31
N PHE A 180 -3.26 -8.29 7.83
CA PHE A 180 -2.37 -7.25 8.34
C PHE A 180 -1.61 -7.72 9.59
N LEU A 181 -2.29 -8.41 10.50
CA LEU A 181 -1.66 -8.95 11.71
C LEU A 181 -0.60 -10.00 11.37
N LEU A 182 -0.90 -10.96 10.51
CA LEU A 182 0.03 -11.99 10.05
C LEU A 182 1.25 -11.37 9.35
N SER A 183 1.02 -10.38 8.49
CA SER A 183 2.08 -9.60 7.85
C SER A 183 3.02 -8.99 8.89
N SER A 184 2.46 -8.36 9.93
CA SER A 184 3.22 -7.73 11.01
C SER A 184 3.96 -8.75 11.88
N LEU A 185 3.34 -9.89 12.18
CA LEU A 185 3.96 -10.97 12.97
C LEU A 185 5.17 -11.59 12.25
N ILE A 186 5.07 -11.78 10.93
CA ILE A 186 6.20 -12.27 10.12
C ILE A 186 7.40 -11.32 10.23
N LEU A 187 7.16 -10.01 10.11
CA LEU A 187 8.22 -9.01 10.24
C LEU A 187 8.75 -8.91 11.68
N PHE A 188 7.87 -8.98 12.67
CA PHE A 188 8.25 -8.91 14.07
C PHE A 188 9.17 -10.06 14.48
N LYS A 189 8.85 -11.29 14.06
CA LYS A 189 9.68 -12.47 14.31
C LYS A 189 11.10 -12.32 13.78
N ASN A 190 11.24 -11.62 12.64
CA ASN A 190 12.51 -11.46 11.94
C ASN A 190 13.09 -10.03 12.05
N ARG A 191 12.61 -9.22 13.01
CA ARG A 191 12.95 -7.79 13.14
C ARG A 191 14.45 -7.51 13.24
N ARG A 192 15.23 -8.44 13.80
CA ARG A 192 16.68 -8.29 13.96
C ARG A 192 17.42 -8.31 12.62
N GLU A 193 16.93 -9.06 11.65
CA GLU A 193 17.50 -9.14 10.31
C GLU A 193 17.10 -7.94 9.42
N LEU A 194 15.99 -7.29 9.78
CA LEU A 194 15.45 -6.14 9.05
C LEU A 194 16.10 -4.81 9.46
N THR A 195 17.19 -4.86 10.23
CA THR A 195 17.87 -3.67 10.71
C THR A 195 18.44 -2.90 9.52
N TYR A 196 17.86 -1.77 9.24
CA TYR A 196 18.36 -0.76 8.33
C TYR A 196 19.23 0.18 9.17
N LEU A 197 20.56 0.17 8.96
CA LEU A 197 21.41 1.24 9.46
C LEU A 197 21.01 2.50 8.70
N SER A 198 20.23 3.36 9.35
CA SER A 198 19.98 4.68 8.81
C SER A 198 21.35 5.33 8.63
N VAL A 199 21.84 5.40 7.40
CA VAL A 199 22.82 6.42 7.06
C VAL A 199 22.19 7.70 7.57
N THR A 200 22.85 8.36 8.49
CA THR A 200 22.44 9.66 9.01
C THR A 200 22.29 10.57 7.81
N VAL A 201 21.09 10.67 7.27
CA VAL A 201 20.72 11.82 6.48
C VAL A 201 20.83 12.96 7.49
N GLU A 202 21.88 13.76 7.35
CA GLU A 202 22.07 14.96 8.14
C GLU A 202 20.72 15.66 8.17
N ASN A 203 20.27 15.94 9.38
CA ASN A 203 19.03 16.68 9.62
C ASN A 203 19.20 18.12 9.11
N GLU A 204 19.27 18.32 7.83
CA GLU A 204 18.84 19.58 7.28
C GLU A 204 17.31 19.54 7.36
N SER A 205 16.80 20.34 8.28
CA SER A 205 15.37 20.65 8.38
C SER A 205 14.94 21.47 7.15
N ILE A 206 15.07 20.85 5.98
CA ILE A 206 14.65 21.45 4.72
C ILE A 206 13.12 21.53 4.79
N SER A 207 12.59 22.75 4.73
CA SER A 207 11.14 22.99 4.66
C SER A 207 10.52 22.15 3.55
N LEU A 208 9.30 21.61 3.80
CA LEU A 208 8.53 20.87 2.77
C LEU A 208 8.49 21.62 1.44
N LEU A 209 8.34 22.95 1.46
CA LEU A 209 8.37 23.80 0.27
C LEU A 209 9.73 23.76 -0.46
N GLN A 210 10.83 23.70 0.27
CA GLN A 210 12.17 23.59 -0.32
C GLN A 210 12.40 22.21 -0.92
N GLN A 211 11.91 21.14 -0.29
CA GLN A 211 11.96 19.79 -0.84
C GLN A 211 11.13 19.66 -2.13
N VAL A 212 9.92 20.22 -2.15
CA VAL A 212 9.10 20.31 -3.36
C VAL A 212 9.84 21.05 -4.46
N LYS A 213 10.47 22.19 -4.14
CA LYS A 213 11.21 23.00 -5.11
C LYS A 213 12.45 22.29 -5.65
N ALA A 214 13.15 21.55 -4.80
CA ALA A 214 14.29 20.72 -5.21
C ALA A 214 13.84 19.60 -6.18
N ILE A 215 12.75 18.87 -5.86
CA ILE A 215 12.20 17.84 -6.75
C ILE A 215 11.75 18.43 -8.10
N TYR A 216 11.12 19.61 -8.11
CA TYR A 216 10.79 20.29 -9.36
C TYR A 216 12.03 20.67 -10.17
N ALA A 217 13.11 21.12 -9.50
CA ALA A 217 14.37 21.42 -10.17
C ALA A 217 15.01 20.16 -10.76
N ASP A 218 15.07 19.07 -10.00
CA ASP A 218 15.60 17.78 -10.46
C ASP A 218 14.76 17.21 -11.61
N MET A 219 13.42 17.37 -11.55
CA MET A 219 12.54 17.01 -12.67
C MET A 219 12.83 17.85 -13.93
N ASP A 220 13.03 19.16 -13.79
CA ASP A 220 13.34 20.03 -14.93
C ASP A 220 14.68 19.62 -15.58
N ASP A 221 15.68 19.28 -14.78
CA ASP A 221 16.97 18.77 -15.25
C ASP A 221 16.83 17.41 -15.95
N ILE A 222 16.03 16.49 -15.40
CA ILE A 222 15.72 15.21 -16.04
C ILE A 222 14.98 15.46 -17.37
N PHE A 223 14.01 16.37 -17.42
CA PHE A 223 13.26 16.68 -18.64
C PHE A 223 14.09 17.37 -19.73
N ARG A 224 15.17 18.04 -19.39
CA ARG A 224 16.11 18.67 -20.34
C ARG A 224 17.05 17.65 -20.99
N GLN A 225 17.27 16.48 -20.38
CA GLN A 225 18.13 15.45 -20.94
C GLN A 225 17.50 14.81 -22.19
N ARG A 226 18.28 14.54 -23.22
CA ARG A 226 17.84 14.05 -24.55
C ARG A 226 17.11 12.71 -24.49
N GLU A 227 17.36 11.91 -23.45
CA GLU A 227 16.74 10.61 -23.22
C GLU A 227 15.35 10.71 -22.58
N SER A 228 14.99 11.86 -22.00
CA SER A 228 13.74 12.04 -21.26
C SER A 228 12.50 12.04 -22.15
N LYS A 229 12.63 12.33 -23.44
CA LYS A 229 11.50 12.24 -24.40
C LYS A 229 10.98 10.80 -24.52
N SER A 230 11.83 9.81 -24.36
CA SER A 230 11.45 8.39 -24.33
C SER A 230 10.74 8.03 -23.04
N LEU A 231 11.24 8.52 -21.90
CA LEU A 231 10.61 8.36 -20.58
C LEU A 231 9.24 9.05 -20.53
N LEU A 232 9.12 10.26 -21.05
CA LEU A 232 7.84 10.98 -21.14
C LEU A 232 6.80 10.21 -21.96
N LYS A 233 7.20 9.67 -23.12
CA LYS A 233 6.30 8.82 -23.93
C LYS A 233 5.87 7.57 -23.15
N MET A 234 6.79 6.92 -22.43
CA MET A 234 6.51 5.74 -21.62
C MET A 234 5.55 6.07 -20.48
N ILE A 235 5.76 7.16 -19.74
CA ILE A 235 4.87 7.64 -18.68
C ILE A 235 3.48 7.95 -19.25
N LEU A 236 3.41 8.61 -20.40
CA LEU A 236 2.14 8.96 -21.06
C LEU A 236 1.37 7.71 -21.51
N VAL A 237 2.07 6.71 -22.04
CA VAL A 237 1.47 5.41 -22.40
C VAL A 237 0.95 4.69 -21.14
N ILE A 238 1.71 4.66 -20.05
CA ILE A 238 1.28 4.05 -18.78
C ILE A 238 0.05 4.78 -18.24
N LEU A 239 0.02 6.10 -18.31
CA LEU A 239 -1.09 6.92 -17.83
C LEU A 239 -2.36 6.66 -18.65
N VAL A 240 -2.24 6.60 -19.97
CA VAL A 240 -3.35 6.27 -20.89
C VAL A 240 -3.84 4.83 -20.64
N MET A 241 -2.95 3.87 -20.45
CA MET A 241 -3.33 2.48 -20.17
C MET A 241 -4.05 2.34 -18.82
N ASN A 242 -3.66 3.11 -17.80
CA ASN A 242 -4.33 3.12 -16.50
C ASN A 242 -5.67 3.86 -16.51
N THR A 243 -5.93 4.74 -17.48
CA THR A 243 -7.22 5.47 -17.59
C THR A 243 -8.23 4.76 -18.48
N LEU A 244 -7.79 3.81 -19.30
CA LEU A 244 -8.64 3.03 -20.21
C LEU A 244 -9.01 1.63 -19.65
N GLY A 245 -8.44 1.19 -18.55
CA GLY A 245 -8.72 -0.07 -17.85
C GLY A 245 -9.51 0.15 -16.59
#